data_226ef3147a8c225d5255e75d142a55de
#
_entry.id   226ef3147a8c225d5255e75d142a55de
#
_cell.length_a   1.000
_cell.length_b   1.000
_cell.length_c   1.000
_cell.angle_alpha   90.00
_cell.angle_beta   90.00
_cell.angle_gamma   90.00
#
_symmetry.space_group_name_H-M   'P 1'
#
loop_
_entity.id
_entity.type
_entity.pdbx_description
1 polymer ?
#
loop_
_entity_poly.entity_id
_entity_poly.type
_entity_poly.pdbx_seq_one_letter_code
_entity_poly.pdbx_strand_id
1 'polypeptide(L)'
;MENREYNKTPFYMTCAMQNMYMAEMEYEKDMERMKERYPKEVSTIQKMVEKRCDELEYEGSRIYDETPDRFMMEQEAMQIYDDILVAQHRRRCEEHPWLCSLVRILFDQEIYRRRCRHRRCKRWW
;
A
#
# COMPACT_ATOMS: atom_id res chain seq x y z
N MET A 1 -34.39 8.35 -8.51
CA MET A 1 -34.37 8.08 -7.85
C MET A 1 -34.63 8.20 -7.11
N GLU A 2 -34.84 7.91 -6.66
CA GLU A 2 -35.06 7.83 -5.92
C GLU A 2 -34.98 7.89 -4.94
N ASN A 3 -35.13 7.87 -4.20
CA ASN A 3 -35.00 7.83 -3.25
C ASN A 3 -35.13 7.59 -2.48
N ARG A 4 -35.31 7.40 -1.87
CA ARG A 4 -35.60 6.99 -1.27
C ARG A 4 -35.21 6.81 -0.19
N GLU A 5 -35.33 6.77 0.60
CA GLU A 5 -34.98 6.61 1.51
C GLU A 5 -35.01 5.82 2.10
N TYR A 6 -35.06 5.30 2.43
CA TYR A 6 -35.20 4.39 2.99
C TYR A 6 -34.58 4.36 4.16
N ASN A 7 -34.50 3.86 4.85
CA ASN A 7 -33.95 3.78 6.01
C ASN A 7 -33.40 5.02 6.41
N LYS A 8 -32.40 5.13 7.14
CA LYS A 8 -31.83 6.33 7.59
C LYS A 8 -30.90 6.92 6.61
N THR A 9 -30.41 6.12 5.73
CA THR A 9 -29.43 6.54 4.73
C THR A 9 -30.15 6.78 3.42
N PRO A 10 -30.04 7.97 2.86
CA PRO A 10 -30.64 8.23 1.56
C PRO A 10 -30.11 7.28 0.50
N PHE A 11 -30.94 6.94 -0.42
CA PHE A 11 -30.58 5.99 -1.47
C PHE A 11 -29.33 6.42 -2.25
N TYR A 12 -29.25 7.70 -2.57
CA TYR A 12 -28.10 8.18 -3.35
C TYR A 12 -26.78 8.03 -2.59
N MET A 13 -26.81 8.15 -1.27
CA MET A 13 -25.60 7.93 -0.48
C MET A 13 -25.20 6.46 -0.46
N THR A 14 -26.17 5.57 -0.39
CA THR A 14 -25.91 4.14 -0.45
C THR A 14 -25.29 3.77 -1.77
N CYS A 15 -25.79 4.31 -2.87
CA CYS A 15 -25.23 4.06 -4.18
C CYS A 15 -23.82 4.60 -4.29
N ALA A 16 -23.55 5.78 -3.74
CA ALA A 16 -22.22 6.35 -3.77
C ALA A 16 -21.22 5.48 -3.02
N MET A 17 -21.63 4.94 -1.88
CA MET A 17 -20.77 4.05 -1.10
C MET A 17 -20.49 2.75 -1.85
N GLN A 18 -21.49 2.18 -2.48
CA GLN A 18 -21.32 0.97 -3.27
C GLN A 18 -20.39 1.23 -4.45
N ASN A 19 -20.56 2.37 -5.12
CA ASN A 19 -19.69 2.71 -6.25
C ASN A 19 -18.25 2.88 -5.80
N MET A 20 -18.02 3.46 -4.63
CA MET A 20 -16.68 3.60 -4.10
C MET A 20 -16.06 2.24 -3.79
N TYR A 21 -16.86 1.35 -3.21
CA TYR A 21 -16.38 0.01 -2.92
C TYR A 21 -16.02 -0.74 -4.19
N MET A 22 -16.90 -0.67 -5.19
CA MET A 22 -16.64 -1.33 -6.47
C MET A 22 -15.42 -0.75 -7.17
N ALA A 23 -15.28 0.57 -7.14
CA ALA A 23 -14.12 1.23 -7.75
C ALA A 23 -12.84 0.81 -7.04
N GLU A 24 -12.88 0.68 -5.72
CA GLU A 24 -11.71 0.23 -4.96
C GLU A 24 -11.34 -1.20 -5.32
N MET A 25 -12.33 -2.07 -5.45
CA MET A 25 -12.07 -3.45 -5.83
C MET A 25 -11.48 -3.54 -7.23
N GLU A 26 -11.99 -2.74 -8.15
CA GLU A 26 -11.47 -2.72 -9.52
C GLU A 26 -10.03 -2.20 -9.54
N TYR A 27 -9.75 -1.19 -8.74
CA TYR A 27 -8.42 -0.65 -8.63
C TYR A 27 -7.44 -1.71 -8.13
N GLU A 28 -7.83 -2.45 -7.09
CA GLU A 28 -6.96 -3.49 -6.53
C GLU A 28 -6.72 -4.61 -7.54
N LYS A 29 -7.75 -5.02 -8.26
CA LYS A 29 -7.60 -6.05 -9.29
C LYS A 29 -6.68 -5.60 -10.42
N ASP A 30 -6.84 -4.35 -10.84
CA ASP A 30 -6.03 -3.81 -11.90
C ASP A 30 -4.57 -3.70 -11.44
N MET A 31 -4.36 -3.30 -10.20
CA MET A 31 -3.02 -3.22 -9.62
C MET A 31 -2.35 -4.60 -9.62
N GLU A 32 -3.10 -5.65 -9.25
CA GLU A 32 -2.57 -7.01 -9.26
C GLU A 32 -2.19 -7.45 -10.66
N ARG A 33 -3.00 -7.10 -11.66
CA ARG A 33 -2.67 -7.41 -13.05
C ARG A 33 -1.39 -6.70 -13.49
N MET A 34 -1.22 -5.46 -13.08
CA MET A 34 -0.01 -4.71 -13.43
C MET A 34 1.22 -5.31 -12.76
N LYS A 35 1.07 -5.76 -11.52
CA LYS A 35 2.17 -6.38 -10.79
C LYS A 35 2.60 -7.70 -11.42
N GLU A 36 1.71 -8.38 -12.11
CA GLU A 36 2.05 -9.62 -12.81
C GLU A 36 3.06 -9.39 -13.91
N ARG A 37 3.19 -8.15 -14.36
CA ARG A 37 4.16 -7.78 -15.39
C ARG A 37 5.55 -7.54 -14.83
N TYR A 38 5.70 -7.52 -13.52
CA TYR A 38 7.01 -7.29 -12.92
C TYR A 38 7.94 -8.46 -13.22
N PRO A 39 9.23 -8.18 -13.44
CA PRO A 39 10.21 -9.26 -13.52
C PRO A 39 10.14 -10.11 -12.25
N LYS A 40 10.49 -11.38 -12.39
CA LYS A 40 10.36 -12.32 -11.28
C LYS A 40 11.07 -11.85 -10.01
N GLU A 41 12.24 -11.28 -10.17
CA GLU A 41 13.03 -10.78 -9.03
C GLU A 41 12.34 -9.63 -8.34
N VAL A 42 11.80 -8.70 -9.13
CA VAL A 42 11.09 -7.55 -8.58
C VAL A 42 9.78 -8.00 -7.93
N SER A 43 9.13 -9.00 -8.51
CA SER A 43 7.90 -9.54 -7.93
C SER A 43 8.16 -10.10 -6.53
N THR A 44 9.26 -10.79 -6.33
CA THR A 44 9.64 -11.31 -5.02
C THR A 44 9.86 -10.17 -4.02
N ILE A 45 10.57 -9.13 -4.46
CA ILE A 45 10.81 -7.96 -3.62
C ILE A 45 9.50 -7.28 -3.27
N GLN A 46 8.59 -7.16 -4.24
CA GLN A 46 7.30 -6.54 -4.03
C GLN A 46 6.49 -7.28 -2.97
N LYS A 47 6.54 -8.60 -2.98
CA LYS A 47 5.83 -9.39 -1.97
C LYS A 47 6.38 -9.16 -0.58
N MET A 48 7.69 -9.01 -0.44
CA MET A 48 8.29 -8.73 0.85
C MET A 48 7.92 -7.33 1.34
N VAL A 49 7.87 -6.37 0.42
CA VAL A 49 7.42 -5.02 0.73
C VAL A 49 5.98 -5.04 1.21
N GLU A 50 5.11 -5.77 0.50
CA GLU A 50 3.70 -5.87 0.87
C GLU A 50 3.52 -6.50 2.24
N LYS A 51 4.30 -7.53 2.52
CA LYS A 51 4.23 -8.19 3.82
C LYS A 51 4.58 -7.23 4.94
N ARG A 52 5.65 -6.46 4.76
CA ARG A 52 6.04 -5.48 5.78
C ARG A 52 4.99 -4.39 5.93
N CYS A 53 4.43 -3.92 4.82
CA CYS A 53 3.39 -2.91 4.86
C CYS A 53 2.14 -3.43 5.56
N ASP A 54 1.81 -4.70 5.36
CA ASP A 54 0.68 -5.31 6.09
C ASP A 54 0.92 -5.22 7.60
N GLU A 55 2.14 -5.44 8.04
CA GLU A 55 2.47 -5.36 9.46
C GLU A 55 2.40 -3.93 9.99
N LEU A 56 2.59 -2.94 9.12
CA LEU A 56 2.54 -1.54 9.51
C LEU A 56 1.14 -0.95 9.46
N GLU A 57 0.19 -1.67 8.89
CA GLU A 57 -1.20 -1.20 8.82
C GLU A 57 -1.96 -1.62 10.06
N TYR A 58 -2.02 -0.75 11.06
CA TYR A 58 -2.81 -0.96 12.25
C TYR A 58 -3.38 0.38 12.66
N GLU A 59 -4.39 0.36 13.49
CA GLU A 59 -5.04 1.58 13.92
C GLU A 59 -4.07 2.43 14.72
N GLY A 60 -3.96 3.69 14.33
CA GLY A 60 -3.01 4.60 14.99
C GLY A 60 -1.59 4.49 14.45
N SER A 61 -1.40 3.73 13.38
CA SER A 61 -0.07 3.59 12.78
C SER A 61 0.46 4.91 12.28
N ARG A 62 1.75 5.11 12.43
CA ARG A 62 2.42 6.33 12.01
C ARG A 62 2.45 6.50 10.49
N ILE A 63 2.20 5.45 9.73
CA ILE A 63 2.15 5.58 8.27
C ILE A 63 0.94 6.40 7.83
N TYR A 64 -0.05 6.57 8.69
CA TYR A 64 -1.25 7.35 8.39
C TYR A 64 -1.16 8.79 8.86
N ASP A 65 -0.04 9.19 9.44
CA ASP A 65 0.16 10.57 9.84
C ASP A 65 0.08 11.48 8.63
N GLU A 66 -0.36 12.71 8.83
CA GLU A 66 -0.45 13.67 7.75
C GLU A 66 0.89 13.84 7.05
N THR A 67 1.96 13.92 7.84
CA THR A 67 3.32 13.97 7.32
C THR A 67 4.11 12.86 7.98
N PRO A 68 4.21 11.69 7.32
CA PRO A 68 4.95 10.58 7.93
C PRO A 68 6.40 10.95 8.18
N ASP A 69 6.92 10.50 9.30
CA ASP A 69 8.30 10.76 9.66
C ASP A 69 9.24 10.12 8.65
N ARG A 70 10.08 10.96 8.05
CA ARG A 70 11.01 10.52 7.03
C ARG A 70 12.00 9.48 7.55
N PHE A 71 12.45 9.68 8.77
CA PHE A 71 13.41 8.76 9.38
C PHE A 71 12.78 7.38 9.59
N MET A 72 11.55 7.37 10.07
CA MET A 72 10.82 6.12 10.26
C MET A 72 10.62 5.40 8.93
N MET A 73 10.26 6.13 7.89
CA MET A 73 10.07 5.54 6.56
C MET A 73 11.36 4.94 6.04
N GLU A 74 12.48 5.63 6.22
CA GLU A 74 13.77 5.11 5.79
C GLU A 74 14.18 3.88 6.57
N GLN A 75 13.93 3.87 7.87
CA GLN A 75 14.25 2.70 8.70
C GLN A 75 13.45 1.48 8.26
N GLU A 76 12.18 1.66 7.97
CA GLU A 76 11.36 0.54 7.51
C GLU A 76 11.83 0.02 6.17
N ALA A 77 12.16 0.91 5.26
CA ALA A 77 12.68 0.49 3.95
C ALA A 77 13.99 -0.27 4.09
N MET A 78 14.87 0.19 4.98
CA MET A 78 16.14 -0.49 5.22
C MET A 78 15.94 -1.86 5.86
N GLN A 79 14.94 -1.98 6.73
CA GLN A 79 14.62 -3.28 7.32
C GLN A 79 14.17 -4.27 6.24
N ILE A 80 13.36 -3.81 5.31
CA ILE A 80 12.93 -4.66 4.19
C ILE A 80 14.15 -5.07 3.36
N TYR A 81 15.04 -4.13 3.10
CA TYR A 81 16.25 -4.40 2.34
C TYR A 81 17.12 -5.45 3.03
N ASP A 82 17.30 -5.32 4.34
CA ASP A 82 18.07 -6.29 5.11
C ASP A 82 17.44 -7.67 5.05
N ASP A 83 16.12 -7.75 5.15
CA ASP A 83 15.41 -9.02 5.05
C ASP A 83 15.61 -9.66 3.69
N ILE A 84 15.62 -8.86 2.63
CA ILE A 84 15.85 -9.35 1.28
C ILE A 84 17.27 -9.90 1.16
N LEU A 85 18.24 -9.19 1.71
CA LEU A 85 19.61 -9.64 1.66
C LEU A 85 19.79 -10.98 2.37
N VAL A 86 19.18 -11.13 3.53
CA VAL A 86 19.24 -12.38 4.29
C VAL A 86 18.61 -13.50 3.48
N ALA A 87 17.46 -13.27 2.90
CA ALA A 87 16.74 -14.29 2.14
C ALA A 87 17.49 -14.72 0.88
N GLN A 88 18.26 -13.81 0.28
CA GLN A 88 18.96 -14.09 -0.97
C GLN A 88 20.47 -14.27 -0.79
N HIS A 89 20.94 -14.23 0.44
CA HIS A 89 22.38 -14.35 0.76
C HIS A 89 23.22 -13.31 0.01
N ARG A 90 22.67 -12.10 -0.11
CA ARG A 90 23.37 -11.01 -0.80
C ARG A 90 24.04 -10.08 0.19
N ARG A 91 24.92 -9.23 -0.33
CA ARG A 91 25.63 -8.26 0.48
C ARG A 91 24.89 -6.92 0.51
N ARG A 92 25.38 -6.00 1.31
CA ARG A 92 24.67 -4.76 1.64
C ARG A 92 24.62 -3.75 0.50
N CYS A 93 23.92 -2.63 0.76
CA CYS A 93 23.66 -1.54 -0.17
C CYS A 93 24.89 -1.04 -0.93
N GLU A 94 26.05 -1.09 -0.30
CA GLU A 94 27.26 -0.59 -0.93
C GLU A 94 27.57 -1.34 -2.22
N GLU A 95 27.15 -2.58 -2.30
CA GLU A 95 27.41 -3.38 -3.50
C GLU A 95 26.24 -3.39 -4.47
N HIS A 96 25.04 -3.05 -3.97
CA HIS A 96 23.83 -3.08 -4.80
C HIS A 96 22.98 -1.83 -4.55
N PRO A 97 23.50 -0.65 -4.91
CA PRO A 97 22.75 0.58 -4.67
C PRO A 97 21.42 0.62 -5.42
N TRP A 98 21.35 -0.01 -6.60
CA TRP A 98 20.11 -0.07 -7.35
C TRP A 98 19.03 -0.85 -6.58
N LEU A 99 19.42 -1.91 -5.90
CA LEU A 99 18.48 -2.73 -5.13
C LEU A 99 17.92 -1.92 -3.97
N CYS A 100 18.77 -1.20 -3.28
CA CYS A 100 18.38 -0.35 -2.18
C CYS A 100 17.37 0.71 -2.65
N SER A 101 17.67 1.35 -3.78
CA SER A 101 16.79 2.36 -4.36
C SER A 101 15.46 1.76 -4.80
N LEU A 102 15.50 0.58 -5.38
CA LEU A 102 14.28 -0.10 -5.81
C LEU A 102 13.37 -0.42 -4.63
N VAL A 103 13.96 -0.94 -3.55
CA VAL A 103 13.18 -1.25 -2.34
C VAL A 103 12.52 0.00 -1.80
N ARG A 104 13.26 1.12 -1.75
CA ARG A 104 12.71 2.37 -1.24
C ARG A 104 11.56 2.87 -2.10
N ILE A 105 11.71 2.78 -3.43
CA ILE A 105 10.66 3.22 -4.33
C ILE A 105 9.41 2.35 -4.16
N LEU A 106 9.59 1.04 -4.15
CA LEU A 106 8.45 0.12 -4.00
C LEU A 106 7.77 0.32 -2.66
N PHE A 107 8.54 0.51 -1.59
CA PHE A 107 7.99 0.75 -0.27
C PHE A 107 7.19 2.05 -0.24
N ASP A 108 7.77 3.14 -0.75
CA ASP A 108 7.10 4.43 -0.74
C ASP A 108 5.81 4.40 -1.55
N GLN A 109 5.81 3.73 -2.69
CA GLN A 109 4.61 3.61 -3.51
C GLN A 109 3.54 2.77 -2.80
N GLU A 110 3.95 1.71 -2.14
CA GLU A 110 2.99 0.86 -1.42
C GLU A 110 2.38 1.61 -0.24
N ILE A 111 3.19 2.34 0.51
CA ILE A 111 2.70 3.15 1.62
C ILE A 111 1.74 4.23 1.10
N TYR A 112 2.11 4.90 0.01
CA TYR A 112 1.23 5.91 -0.57
C TYR A 112 -0.12 5.31 -0.96
N ARG A 113 -0.12 4.16 -1.60
CA ARG A 113 -1.35 3.48 -2.00
C ARG A 113 -2.23 3.16 -0.78
N ARG A 114 -1.61 2.68 0.28
CA ARG A 114 -2.34 2.33 1.50
C ARG A 114 -2.86 3.56 2.22
N ARG A 115 -2.09 4.62 2.23
CA ARG A 115 -2.54 5.90 2.80
C ARG A 115 -3.75 6.43 2.04
N CYS A 116 -3.72 6.37 0.72
CA CYS A 116 -4.85 6.81 -0.09
C CYS A 116 -6.09 5.98 0.18
N ARG A 117 -5.94 4.67 0.25
CA ARG A 117 -7.04 3.76 0.55
C ARG A 117 -7.62 4.06 1.92
N HIS A 118 -6.77 4.25 2.91
CA HIS A 118 -7.18 4.54 4.27
C HIS A 118 -8.00 5.83 4.32
N ARG A 119 -7.55 6.88 3.63
CA ARG A 119 -8.26 8.16 3.59
C ARG A 119 -9.60 8.03 2.92
N ARG A 120 -9.67 7.27 1.83
CA ARG A 120 -10.95 7.05 1.14
C ARG A 120 -11.94 6.31 2.02
N CYS A 121 -11.49 5.29 2.70
CA CYS A 121 -12.35 4.52 3.59
C CYS A 121 -12.83 5.37 4.76
N LYS A 122 -11.92 6.15 5.34
CA LYS A 122 -12.26 6.98 6.49
C LYS A 122 -13.23 8.09 6.16
N ARG A 123 -13.20 8.55 4.92
CA ARG A 123 -14.05 9.66 4.49
C ARG A 123 -15.53 9.35 4.63
N TRP A 124 -15.89 8.08 4.63
CA TRP A 124 -17.29 7.64 4.62
C TRP A 124 -17.77 7.12 5.98
N TRP A 125 -16.95 7.21 6.98
CA TRP A 125 -17.30 6.85 8.35
C TRP A 125 -17.36 8.09 9.25
#